data_827909552a93d44afd6e787f0a6db8b1
#
_entry.id   827909552a93d44afd6e787f0a6db8b1
#
_cell.length_a   1.000
_cell.length_b   1.000
_cell.length_c   1.000
_cell.angle_alpha   90.00
_cell.angle_beta   90.00
_cell.angle_gamma   90.00
#
_symmetry.space_group_name_H-M   'P 1'
#
loop_
_entity.id
_entity.type
_entity.pdbx_description
1 polymer ?
#
loop_
_entity_poly.entity_id
_entity_poly.type
_entity_poly.pdbx_seq_one_letter_code
_entity_poly.pdbx_strand_id
1 'polypeptide(L)'
;MLFSGRNRVRYPYSRFGYTRGGGKTWHGGLDIEGMDSEVIRMPWFWQNGRPKDIRGTVTRARIVTDHSNRTWEWGYYICVRLDAGQTPDAVNYLYFCHNAENLVAAGQAVCSGEALARMGNTGNAALADPPFAHCHLEARATVTGRGLNPAAYAGLPNAVGIYTQAPGPAAMQRLTMENLPNADAWEIFTLCEARGLVAAGLYSARYLDAAATRQTVTVGPVSEGDAQAIFRLACARGLNDGRYKAAWVQGEE
;
A
#
# COMPACT_ATOMS: atom_id res chain seq x y z
N MET A 1 -1.04 5.86 6.68
CA MET A 1 -1.85 6.57 5.65
C MET A 1 -1.64 5.93 4.29
N LEU A 2 -2.45 6.32 3.30
CA LEU A 2 -2.42 5.77 1.94
C LEU A 2 -1.13 6.11 1.17
N PHE A 3 -0.60 7.32 1.39
CA PHE A 3 0.68 7.77 0.83
C PHE A 3 1.68 8.09 1.94
N SER A 4 2.95 7.93 1.64
CA SER A 4 4.02 8.40 2.54
C SER A 4 4.05 9.93 2.57
N GLY A 5 4.33 10.50 3.74
CA GLY A 5 4.37 11.95 3.94
C GLY A 5 2.98 12.56 4.09
N ARG A 6 2.79 13.75 3.52
CA ARG A 6 1.55 14.53 3.61
C ARG A 6 0.50 13.99 2.65
N ASN A 7 -0.73 13.86 3.15
CA ASN A 7 -1.90 13.45 2.39
C ASN A 7 -2.94 14.58 2.47
N ARG A 8 -3.64 14.86 1.38
CA ARG A 8 -4.60 15.96 1.32
C ARG A 8 -5.97 15.48 0.84
N VAL A 9 -7.01 15.87 1.56
CA VAL A 9 -8.39 15.92 1.05
C VAL A 9 -8.65 17.34 0.60
N ARG A 10 -8.70 17.58 -0.70
CA ARG A 10 -8.60 18.93 -1.27
C ARG A 10 -9.91 19.71 -1.23
N TYR A 11 -11.00 19.06 -1.58
CA TYR A 11 -12.27 19.75 -1.80
C TYR A 11 -13.39 19.18 -0.91
N PRO A 12 -14.43 19.97 -0.60
CA PRO A 12 -15.61 19.47 0.11
C PRO A 12 -16.26 18.26 -0.57
N TYR A 13 -16.26 18.22 -1.91
CA TYR A 13 -16.82 17.12 -2.70
C TYR A 13 -15.89 15.89 -2.81
N SER A 14 -14.64 16.00 -2.36
CA SER A 14 -13.71 14.86 -2.25
C SER A 14 -14.00 13.96 -1.06
N ARG A 15 -14.83 14.42 -0.13
CA ARG A 15 -15.21 13.66 1.06
C ARG A 15 -16.23 12.57 0.74
N PHE A 16 -16.19 11.50 1.51
CA PHE A 16 -17.21 10.45 1.49
C PHE A 16 -18.58 10.96 1.94
N GLY A 17 -19.65 10.46 1.33
CA GLY A 17 -21.03 10.76 1.70
C GLY A 17 -21.75 11.69 0.71
N TYR A 18 -22.81 12.34 1.16
CA TYR A 18 -23.52 13.33 0.36
C TYR A 18 -22.76 14.65 0.31
N THR A 19 -21.77 14.75 -0.57
CA THR A 19 -20.84 15.87 -0.62
C THR A 19 -20.75 16.54 -1.99
N ARG A 20 -21.32 15.92 -3.03
CA ARG A 20 -21.35 16.43 -4.41
C ARG A 20 -22.69 17.09 -4.72
N GLY A 21 -22.76 17.93 -5.76
CA GLY A 21 -23.99 18.58 -6.19
C GLY A 21 -24.67 19.41 -5.08
N GLY A 22 -23.91 20.13 -4.27
CA GLY A 22 -24.45 20.88 -3.12
C GLY A 22 -24.99 19.98 -2.00
N GLY A 23 -24.44 18.81 -1.84
CA GLY A 23 -24.85 17.83 -0.82
C GLY A 23 -25.98 16.88 -1.25
N LYS A 24 -26.35 16.90 -2.52
CA LYS A 24 -27.46 16.08 -3.07
C LYS A 24 -26.96 14.76 -3.69
N THR A 25 -25.69 14.70 -4.09
CA THR A 25 -25.13 13.54 -4.77
C THR A 25 -24.16 12.79 -3.86
N TRP A 26 -24.29 11.48 -3.86
CA TRP A 26 -23.47 10.58 -3.07
C TRP A 26 -22.08 10.41 -3.69
N HIS A 27 -21.06 10.51 -2.86
CA HIS A 27 -19.69 10.14 -3.17
C HIS A 27 -19.32 8.86 -2.41
N GLY A 28 -19.03 7.78 -3.13
CA GLY A 28 -18.85 6.43 -2.55
C GLY A 28 -17.52 6.21 -1.86
N GLY A 29 -16.59 7.14 -1.99
CA GLY A 29 -15.23 7.02 -1.45
C GLY A 29 -14.70 8.33 -0.89
N LEU A 30 -13.40 8.37 -0.72
CA LEU A 30 -12.63 9.53 -0.28
C LEU A 30 -11.52 9.79 -1.29
N ASP A 31 -11.49 11.01 -1.87
CA ASP A 31 -10.44 11.41 -2.81
C ASP A 31 -9.25 11.98 -2.04
N ILE A 32 -8.10 11.32 -2.16
CA ILE A 32 -6.89 11.62 -1.40
C ILE A 32 -5.73 11.88 -2.36
N GLU A 33 -5.05 13.00 -2.18
CA GLU A 33 -3.83 13.34 -2.88
C GLU A 33 -2.61 13.01 -2.01
N GLY A 34 -1.63 12.32 -2.56
CA GLY A 34 -0.29 12.22 -2.00
C GLY A 34 0.51 13.46 -2.38
N MET A 35 0.92 14.27 -1.40
CA MET A 35 1.65 15.52 -1.66
C MET A 35 3.16 15.29 -1.80
N ASP A 36 3.69 14.29 -1.13
CA ASP A 36 5.13 13.99 -1.08
C ASP A 36 5.46 12.67 -1.78
N SER A 37 4.46 11.87 -2.14
CA SER A 37 4.61 10.59 -2.83
C SER A 37 3.39 10.30 -3.68
N GLU A 38 3.60 9.78 -4.88
CA GLU A 38 2.53 9.29 -5.76
C GLU A 38 2.23 7.80 -5.55
N VAL A 39 3.04 7.08 -4.75
CA VAL A 39 2.88 5.64 -4.53
C VAL A 39 1.74 5.37 -3.56
N ILE A 40 0.67 4.78 -4.09
CA ILE A 40 -0.47 4.28 -3.32
C ILE A 40 -0.03 2.96 -2.66
N ARG A 41 -0.20 2.87 -1.36
CA ARG A 41 0.15 1.68 -0.58
C ARG A 41 -1.09 0.99 -0.02
N MET A 42 -1.00 -0.32 0.21
CA MET A 42 -1.98 -1.04 1.00
C MET A 42 -2.05 -0.40 2.38
N PRO A 43 -3.24 0.08 2.81
CA PRO A 43 -3.37 0.85 4.03
C PRO A 43 -3.28 -0.02 5.28
N TRP A 44 -3.19 0.65 6.43
CA TRP A 44 -3.48 0.08 7.75
C TRP A 44 -4.94 0.35 8.11
N PHE A 45 -5.52 -0.48 8.95
CA PHE A 45 -6.78 -0.15 9.61
C PHE A 45 -6.51 0.66 10.88
N TRP A 46 -7.07 1.86 10.98
CA TRP A 46 -6.88 2.74 12.12
C TRP A 46 -8.01 2.62 13.12
N GLN A 47 -7.67 2.21 14.36
CA GLN A 47 -8.61 2.11 15.46
C GLN A 47 -8.03 2.80 16.70
N ASN A 48 -8.77 3.75 17.27
CA ASN A 48 -8.36 4.50 18.45
C ASN A 48 -6.97 5.18 18.31
N GLY A 49 -6.68 5.72 17.11
CA GLY A 49 -5.41 6.39 16.83
C GLY A 49 -4.23 5.43 16.60
N ARG A 50 -4.45 4.12 16.58
CA ARG A 50 -3.41 3.10 16.37
C ARG A 50 -3.60 2.38 15.05
N PRO A 51 -2.53 2.19 14.27
CA PRO A 51 -2.57 1.38 13.05
C PRO A 51 -2.58 -0.10 13.42
N LYS A 52 -3.37 -0.87 12.68
CA LYS A 52 -3.38 -2.32 12.68
C LYS A 52 -3.08 -2.81 11.28
N ASP A 53 -2.16 -3.76 11.15
CA ASP A 53 -1.88 -4.41 9.87
C ASP A 53 -3.10 -5.15 9.36
N ILE A 54 -3.34 -5.02 8.06
CA ILE A 54 -4.38 -5.73 7.33
C ILE A 54 -3.78 -6.39 6.09
N ARG A 55 -4.39 -7.48 5.67
CA ARG A 55 -3.97 -8.30 4.54
C ARG A 55 -5.15 -8.55 3.63
N GLY A 56 -4.84 -8.92 2.41
CA GLY A 56 -5.85 -9.32 1.46
C GLY A 56 -5.26 -9.84 0.16
N THR A 57 -6.15 -10.16 -0.76
CA THR A 57 -5.80 -10.62 -2.10
C THR A 57 -6.32 -9.64 -3.13
N VAL A 58 -5.49 -9.25 -4.07
CA VAL A 58 -5.90 -8.45 -5.22
C VAL A 58 -6.86 -9.29 -6.07
N THR A 59 -8.11 -8.88 -6.17
CA THR A 59 -9.11 -9.57 -6.97
C THR A 59 -9.24 -8.99 -8.38
N ARG A 60 -8.86 -7.73 -8.55
CA ARG A 60 -8.84 -7.01 -9.83
C ARG A 60 -7.71 -5.99 -9.84
N ALA A 61 -7.00 -5.94 -10.97
CA ALA A 61 -6.01 -4.90 -11.28
C ALA A 61 -6.11 -4.66 -12.80
N ARG A 62 -6.91 -3.68 -13.23
CA ARG A 62 -7.24 -3.45 -14.64
C ARG A 62 -7.67 -2.01 -14.92
N ILE A 63 -7.79 -1.66 -16.18
CA ILE A 63 -8.52 -0.48 -16.63
C ILE A 63 -9.98 -0.83 -16.89
N VAL A 64 -10.87 0.09 -16.57
CA VAL A 64 -12.27 0.02 -16.98
C VAL A 64 -12.43 0.77 -18.29
N THR A 65 -12.85 0.09 -19.33
CA THR A 65 -13.00 0.64 -20.69
C THR A 65 -14.44 0.62 -21.21
N ASP A 66 -15.36 -0.03 -20.51
CA ASP A 66 -16.76 -0.09 -20.89
C ASP A 66 -17.53 1.12 -20.37
N HIS A 67 -17.80 2.07 -21.26
CA HIS A 67 -18.53 3.32 -20.96
C HIS A 67 -20.02 3.11 -20.65
N SER A 68 -20.60 1.98 -20.99
CA SER A 68 -21.98 1.62 -20.64
C SER A 68 -22.09 1.20 -19.17
N ASN A 69 -20.99 0.76 -18.60
CA ASN A 69 -20.86 0.40 -17.20
C ASN A 69 -20.18 1.55 -16.44
N ARG A 70 -20.90 2.20 -15.51
CA ARG A 70 -20.36 3.33 -14.71
C ARG A 70 -19.04 3.05 -14.01
N THR A 71 -18.59 1.79 -13.95
CA THR A 71 -17.28 1.40 -13.43
C THR A 71 -16.11 1.87 -14.30
N TRP A 72 -16.34 2.26 -15.56
CA TRP A 72 -15.30 2.85 -16.40
C TRP A 72 -14.80 4.19 -15.81
N GLU A 73 -15.64 4.88 -15.04
CA GLU A 73 -15.31 6.12 -14.37
C GLU A 73 -14.08 6.02 -13.48
N TRP A 74 -13.71 4.82 -13.04
CA TRP A 74 -12.55 4.57 -12.18
C TRP A 74 -11.20 4.56 -12.92
N GLY A 75 -11.17 4.47 -14.25
CA GLY A 75 -9.95 4.33 -15.03
C GLY A 75 -9.18 3.06 -14.66
N TYR A 76 -7.86 3.19 -14.44
CA TYR A 76 -7.07 2.11 -13.83
C TYR A 76 -7.43 1.99 -12.36
N TYR A 77 -7.74 0.77 -11.94
CA TYR A 77 -8.11 0.51 -10.55
C TYR A 77 -7.63 -0.85 -10.04
N ILE A 78 -7.53 -0.94 -8.74
CA ILE A 78 -7.25 -2.16 -8.00
C ILE A 78 -8.40 -2.42 -7.04
N CYS A 79 -8.82 -3.68 -6.93
CA CYS A 79 -9.72 -4.16 -5.89
C CYS A 79 -8.99 -5.20 -5.05
N VAL A 80 -8.90 -4.96 -3.76
CA VAL A 80 -8.36 -5.90 -2.77
C VAL A 80 -9.52 -6.45 -1.95
N ARG A 81 -9.63 -7.78 -1.89
CA ARG A 81 -10.49 -8.46 -0.90
C ARG A 81 -9.67 -8.67 0.37
N LEU A 82 -10.13 -8.12 1.48
CA LEU A 82 -9.51 -8.31 2.79
C LEU A 82 -9.67 -9.76 3.27
N ASP A 83 -8.71 -10.25 4.02
CA ASP A 83 -8.85 -11.52 4.75
C ASP A 83 -9.88 -11.36 5.87
N ALA A 84 -10.65 -12.40 6.14
CA ALA A 84 -11.77 -12.34 7.06
C ALA A 84 -11.35 -12.03 8.51
N GLY A 85 -12.19 -11.26 9.20
CA GLY A 85 -12.06 -11.05 10.65
C GLY A 85 -10.92 -10.13 11.10
N GLN A 86 -10.27 -9.41 10.17
CA GLN A 86 -9.17 -8.49 10.53
C GLN A 86 -9.65 -7.17 11.10
N THR A 87 -10.81 -6.72 10.69
CA THR A 87 -11.39 -5.44 11.10
C THR A 87 -12.75 -5.65 11.74
N PRO A 88 -13.17 -4.79 12.70
CA PRO A 88 -14.43 -4.96 13.40
C PRO A 88 -15.64 -4.51 12.59
N ASP A 89 -15.42 -3.87 11.43
CA ASP A 89 -16.48 -3.37 10.56
C ASP A 89 -16.91 -4.40 9.49
N ALA A 90 -17.87 -4.01 8.66
CA ALA A 90 -18.38 -4.86 7.60
C ALA A 90 -17.58 -4.79 6.29
N VAL A 91 -16.45 -4.09 6.27
CA VAL A 91 -15.65 -3.89 5.05
C VAL A 91 -14.90 -5.16 4.70
N ASN A 92 -15.10 -5.64 3.46
CA ASN A 92 -14.40 -6.79 2.91
C ASN A 92 -13.62 -6.45 1.64
N TYR A 93 -13.84 -5.27 1.05
CA TYR A 93 -13.20 -4.85 -0.21
C TYR A 93 -12.73 -3.41 -0.12
N LEU A 94 -11.51 -3.18 -0.61
CA LEU A 94 -10.94 -1.85 -0.82
C LEU A 94 -10.71 -1.64 -2.31
N TYR A 95 -11.09 -0.45 -2.81
CA TYR A 95 -10.88 -0.04 -4.19
C TYR A 95 -9.97 1.19 -4.22
N PHE A 96 -8.97 1.15 -5.10
CA PHE A 96 -7.99 2.20 -5.33
C PHE A 96 -8.11 2.61 -6.80
N CYS A 97 -8.71 3.76 -7.07
CA CYS A 97 -9.12 4.16 -8.41
C CYS A 97 -8.37 5.38 -8.92
N HIS A 98 -8.48 5.64 -10.23
CA HIS A 98 -7.83 6.71 -10.98
C HIS A 98 -6.30 6.58 -11.05
N ASN A 99 -5.78 5.37 -10.91
CA ASN A 99 -4.34 5.11 -10.95
C ASN A 99 -3.73 5.51 -12.30
N ALA A 100 -2.50 5.99 -12.30
CA ALA A 100 -1.68 6.12 -13.51
C ALA A 100 -1.16 4.74 -13.94
N GLU A 101 -0.84 3.89 -12.96
CA GLU A 101 -0.28 2.56 -13.16
C GLU A 101 -0.65 1.64 -12.00
N ASN A 102 -0.99 0.40 -12.30
CA ASN A 102 -1.15 -0.66 -11.31
C ASN A 102 0.16 -1.43 -11.19
N LEU A 103 0.71 -1.54 -9.96
CA LEU A 103 1.97 -2.21 -9.67
C LEU A 103 1.79 -3.67 -9.20
N VAL A 104 0.55 -4.12 -9.04
CA VAL A 104 0.18 -5.46 -8.61
C VAL A 104 -0.76 -6.11 -9.60
N ALA A 105 -0.84 -7.43 -9.57
CA ALA A 105 -1.71 -8.24 -10.44
C ALA A 105 -2.81 -8.95 -9.65
N ALA A 106 -3.90 -9.32 -10.32
CA ALA A 106 -4.94 -10.16 -9.74
C ALA A 106 -4.36 -11.51 -9.27
N GLY A 107 -4.80 -11.96 -8.09
CA GLY A 107 -4.29 -13.14 -7.40
C GLY A 107 -3.13 -12.85 -6.44
N GLN A 108 -2.51 -11.69 -6.48
CA GLN A 108 -1.41 -11.33 -5.58
C GLN A 108 -1.93 -11.07 -4.16
N ALA A 109 -1.29 -11.71 -3.17
CA ALA A 109 -1.48 -11.37 -1.78
C ALA A 109 -0.75 -10.06 -1.46
N VAL A 110 -1.38 -9.20 -0.66
CA VAL A 110 -0.85 -7.90 -0.27
C VAL A 110 -1.10 -7.63 1.21
N CYS A 111 -0.21 -6.88 1.83
CA CYS A 111 -0.34 -6.46 3.23
C CYS A 111 -0.02 -4.97 3.38
N SER A 112 -0.39 -4.41 4.53
CA SER A 112 -0.16 -3.01 4.88
C SER A 112 1.26 -2.54 4.53
N GLY A 113 1.38 -1.38 3.89
CA GLY A 113 2.62 -0.77 3.45
C GLY A 113 3.12 -1.19 2.06
N GLU A 114 2.62 -2.28 1.47
CA GLU A 114 3.01 -2.68 0.11
C GLU A 114 2.54 -1.68 -0.94
N ALA A 115 3.40 -1.38 -1.92
CA ALA A 115 3.04 -0.55 -3.06
C ALA A 115 2.02 -1.27 -3.95
N LEU A 116 0.90 -0.61 -4.21
CA LEU A 116 -0.19 -1.15 -5.04
C LEU A 116 -0.23 -0.49 -6.42
N ALA A 117 -0.09 0.83 -6.46
CA ALA A 117 -0.27 1.63 -7.67
C ALA A 117 0.50 2.95 -7.60
N ARG A 118 0.52 3.69 -8.71
CA ARG A 118 0.86 5.11 -8.76
C ARG A 118 -0.41 5.94 -8.91
N MET A 119 -0.50 7.00 -8.13
CA MET A 119 -1.58 7.97 -8.20
C MET A 119 -1.65 8.60 -9.60
N GLY A 120 -2.87 8.77 -10.12
CA GLY A 120 -3.11 9.36 -11.40
C GLY A 120 -4.43 10.13 -11.48
N ASN A 121 -4.90 10.32 -12.68
CA ASN A 121 -6.18 10.96 -12.99
C ASN A 121 -6.91 10.24 -14.14
N THR A 122 -6.74 8.93 -14.27
CA THR A 122 -7.41 8.15 -15.32
C THR A 122 -8.92 8.02 -15.05
N GLY A 123 -9.67 7.55 -16.05
CA GLY A 123 -11.14 7.50 -15.96
C GLY A 123 -11.78 8.89 -15.96
N ASN A 124 -12.88 9.04 -15.23
CA ASN A 124 -13.59 10.32 -15.18
C ASN A 124 -12.80 11.44 -14.46
N ALA A 125 -11.79 11.09 -13.67
CA ALA A 125 -10.92 12.08 -13.05
C ALA A 125 -10.16 12.94 -14.10
N ALA A 126 -9.92 12.39 -15.29
CA ALA A 126 -9.32 13.14 -16.41
C ALA A 126 -10.19 14.29 -16.93
N LEU A 127 -11.51 14.25 -16.64
CA LEU A 127 -12.48 15.26 -17.06
C LEU A 127 -12.64 16.40 -16.05
N ALA A 128 -11.97 16.33 -14.91
CA ALA A 128 -12.03 17.38 -13.89
C ALA A 128 -11.33 18.66 -14.41
N ASP A 129 -11.94 19.83 -14.12
CA ASP A 129 -11.36 21.13 -14.45
C ASP A 129 -11.25 21.99 -13.15
N PRO A 130 -10.04 22.34 -12.73
CA PRO A 130 -8.75 21.86 -13.23
C PRO A 130 -8.53 20.37 -12.91
N PRO A 131 -7.83 19.63 -13.78
CA PRO A 131 -7.50 18.24 -13.51
C PRO A 131 -6.58 18.12 -12.30
N PHE A 132 -6.78 17.12 -11.48
CA PHE A 132 -5.89 16.81 -10.37
C PHE A 132 -5.75 15.30 -10.17
N ALA A 133 -4.53 14.87 -9.91
CA ALA A 133 -4.25 13.48 -9.60
C ALA A 133 -4.66 13.18 -8.15
N HIS A 134 -5.34 12.07 -7.95
CA HIS A 134 -5.76 11.59 -6.63
C HIS A 134 -6.02 10.10 -6.66
N CYS A 135 -6.03 9.47 -5.50
CA CYS A 135 -6.62 8.15 -5.34
C CYS A 135 -8.05 8.31 -4.82
N HIS A 136 -9.03 7.81 -5.56
CA HIS A 136 -10.37 7.59 -5.05
C HIS A 136 -10.38 6.26 -4.30
N LEU A 137 -10.39 6.32 -2.97
CA LEU A 137 -10.41 5.16 -2.08
C LEU A 137 -11.85 4.83 -1.69
N GLU A 138 -12.31 3.60 -2.01
CA GLU A 138 -13.59 3.09 -1.51
C GLU A 138 -13.39 1.89 -0.58
N ALA A 139 -14.27 1.78 0.40
CA ALA A 139 -14.43 0.64 1.28
C ALA A 139 -15.84 0.06 1.09
N ARG A 140 -15.98 -1.26 0.90
CA ARG A 140 -17.27 -1.91 0.63
C ARG A 140 -17.43 -3.22 1.38
N ALA A 141 -18.66 -3.55 1.76
CA ALA A 141 -19.00 -4.85 2.34
C ALA A 141 -19.02 -5.96 1.27
N THR A 142 -19.50 -5.64 0.08
CA THR A 142 -19.60 -6.56 -1.07
C THR A 142 -19.01 -5.90 -2.31
N VAL A 143 -18.67 -6.70 -3.32
CA VAL A 143 -18.06 -6.23 -4.58
C VAL A 143 -18.84 -5.10 -5.25
N THR A 144 -20.18 -5.18 -5.24
CA THR A 144 -21.07 -4.21 -5.88
C THR A 144 -21.85 -3.36 -4.87
N GLY A 145 -21.55 -3.50 -3.58
CA GLY A 145 -22.23 -2.78 -2.52
C GLY A 145 -21.96 -1.28 -2.53
N ARG A 146 -22.82 -0.53 -1.89
CA ARG A 146 -22.62 0.90 -1.65
C ARG A 146 -21.34 1.11 -0.83
N GLY A 147 -20.59 2.16 -1.13
CA GLY A 147 -19.41 2.56 -0.36
C GLY A 147 -19.72 2.82 1.11
N LEU A 148 -18.85 2.37 1.97
CA LEU A 148 -18.77 2.65 3.40
C LEU A 148 -17.69 3.70 3.64
N ASN A 149 -17.71 4.38 4.79
CA ASN A 149 -16.72 5.41 5.10
C ASN A 149 -15.30 4.82 5.17
N PRO A 150 -14.38 5.20 4.26
CA PRO A 150 -13.06 4.62 4.21
C PRO A 150 -12.05 5.31 5.15
N ALA A 151 -12.45 6.25 5.99
CA ALA A 151 -11.55 7.06 6.82
C ALA A 151 -10.61 6.22 7.70
N ALA A 152 -11.12 5.12 8.28
CA ALA A 152 -10.30 4.21 9.08
C ALA A 152 -9.21 3.50 8.28
N TYR A 153 -9.41 3.28 6.99
CA TYR A 153 -8.42 2.72 6.08
C TYR A 153 -7.51 3.79 5.48
N ALA A 154 -8.03 4.97 5.23
CA ALA A 154 -7.24 6.11 4.78
C ALA A 154 -6.22 6.59 5.84
N GLY A 155 -6.51 6.34 7.11
CA GLY A 155 -5.72 6.84 8.25
C GLY A 155 -5.83 8.36 8.43
N LEU A 156 -6.92 8.96 7.94
CA LEU A 156 -7.19 10.39 8.05
C LEU A 156 -8.71 10.64 8.13
N PRO A 157 -9.15 11.76 8.71
CA PRO A 157 -10.56 12.05 8.86
C PRO A 157 -11.23 12.34 7.51
N ASN A 158 -12.54 12.08 7.42
CA ASN A 158 -13.38 12.46 6.29
C ASN A 158 -13.66 13.98 6.29
N ALA A 159 -12.61 14.78 6.17
CA ALA A 159 -12.65 16.24 6.21
C ALA A 159 -11.62 16.84 5.26
N VAL A 160 -11.90 18.06 4.77
CA VAL A 160 -10.92 18.83 3.97
C VAL A 160 -9.74 19.20 4.85
N GLY A 161 -8.52 18.99 4.35
CA GLY A 161 -7.31 19.32 5.09
C GLY A 161 -6.06 18.65 4.53
N ILE A 162 -4.93 18.98 5.13
CA ILE A 162 -3.64 18.33 4.92
C ILE A 162 -3.31 17.59 6.20
N TYR A 163 -3.01 16.31 6.06
CA TYR A 163 -2.77 15.39 7.15
C TYR A 163 -1.37 14.79 7.00
N THR A 164 -0.60 14.90 8.05
CA THR A 164 0.70 14.24 8.17
C THR A 164 0.55 13.15 9.21
N GLN A 165 0.84 11.93 8.83
CA GLN A 165 1.03 10.91 9.81
C GLN A 165 2.48 11.04 10.31
N ALA A 166 2.65 11.39 11.60
CA ALA A 166 3.86 10.95 12.26
C ALA A 166 3.93 9.43 12.07
N PRO A 167 5.07 8.84 11.66
CA PRO A 167 5.22 7.41 11.70
C PRO A 167 4.88 7.02 13.15
N GLY A 168 3.70 6.39 13.34
CA GLY A 168 3.47 5.63 14.56
C GLY A 168 4.63 4.67 14.69
N PRO A 169 4.93 4.11 15.87
CA PRO A 169 5.90 3.05 15.97
C PRO A 169 5.40 1.91 15.08
N ALA A 170 5.76 1.99 13.80
CA ALA A 170 5.54 0.90 12.88
C ALA A 170 6.27 -0.27 13.50
N ALA A 171 5.58 -1.37 13.71
CA ALA A 171 6.24 -2.60 14.07
C ALA A 171 7.27 -2.89 12.98
N MET A 172 8.52 -2.54 13.26
CA MET A 172 9.61 -2.64 12.31
C MET A 172 10.28 -3.98 12.51
N GLN A 173 10.71 -4.58 11.42
CA GLN A 173 11.42 -5.86 11.45
C GLN A 173 12.86 -5.67 10.97
N ARG A 174 13.78 -6.37 11.61
CA ARG A 174 15.13 -6.59 11.08
C ARG A 174 15.19 -8.00 10.52
N LEU A 175 15.57 -8.09 9.27
CA LEU A 175 15.70 -9.34 8.54
C LEU A 175 17.18 -9.69 8.45
N THR A 176 17.50 -10.95 8.68
CA THR A 176 18.85 -11.48 8.50
C THR A 176 18.75 -12.73 7.64
N MET A 177 19.52 -12.78 6.58
CA MET A 177 19.64 -13.93 5.69
C MET A 177 21.10 -14.38 5.70
N GLU A 178 21.31 -15.57 6.21
CA GLU A 178 22.65 -16.10 6.46
C GLU A 178 23.11 -17.02 5.33
N ASN A 179 24.41 -17.03 5.07
CA ASN A 179 25.06 -17.98 4.18
C ASN A 179 24.44 -17.99 2.75
N LEU A 180 24.17 -16.81 2.21
CA LEU A 180 23.64 -16.66 0.87
C LEU A 180 24.72 -16.78 -0.19
N PRO A 181 24.51 -17.56 -1.27
CA PRO A 181 25.29 -17.42 -2.49
C PRO A 181 25.19 -16.00 -3.05
N ASN A 182 26.23 -15.52 -3.72
CA ASN A 182 26.24 -14.17 -4.29
C ASN A 182 25.05 -13.90 -5.23
N ALA A 183 24.59 -14.88 -6.00
CA ALA A 183 23.45 -14.72 -6.87
C ALA A 183 22.17 -14.41 -6.09
N ASP A 184 21.93 -15.10 -4.96
CA ASP A 184 20.75 -14.86 -4.12
C ASP A 184 20.86 -13.52 -3.39
N ALA A 185 22.05 -13.17 -2.89
CA ALA A 185 22.32 -11.88 -2.26
C ALA A 185 22.09 -10.70 -3.23
N TRP A 186 22.45 -10.88 -4.50
CA TRP A 186 22.23 -9.89 -5.57
C TRP A 186 20.74 -9.66 -5.84
N GLU A 187 19.93 -10.72 -5.90
CA GLU A 187 18.48 -10.59 -6.07
C GLU A 187 17.83 -9.86 -4.89
N ILE A 188 18.25 -10.16 -3.67
CA ILE A 188 17.80 -9.44 -2.47
C ILE A 188 18.22 -7.96 -2.53
N PHE A 189 19.48 -7.69 -2.92
CA PHE A 189 19.98 -6.32 -3.11
C PHE A 189 19.12 -5.56 -4.14
N THR A 190 18.88 -6.14 -5.30
CA THR A 190 18.11 -5.52 -6.39
C THR A 190 16.68 -5.18 -5.94
N LEU A 191 16.05 -6.09 -5.20
CA LEU A 191 14.73 -5.82 -4.61
C LEU A 191 14.81 -4.67 -3.59
N CYS A 192 15.79 -4.68 -2.70
CA CYS A 192 15.97 -3.62 -1.70
C CYS A 192 16.27 -2.26 -2.34
N GLU A 193 17.07 -2.24 -3.42
CA GLU A 193 17.35 -1.03 -4.19
C GLU A 193 16.07 -0.47 -4.83
N ALA A 194 15.29 -1.32 -5.52
CA ALA A 194 14.02 -0.94 -6.14
C ALA A 194 12.99 -0.41 -5.12
N ARG A 195 13.10 -0.82 -3.86
CA ARG A 195 12.26 -0.37 -2.75
C ARG A 195 12.84 0.83 -1.98
N GLY A 196 13.97 1.36 -2.41
CA GLY A 196 14.65 2.50 -1.78
C GLY A 196 15.34 2.17 -0.45
N LEU A 197 15.42 0.90 -0.04
CA LEU A 197 15.99 0.49 1.25
C LEU A 197 17.52 0.64 1.28
N VAL A 198 18.18 0.48 0.12
CA VAL A 198 19.63 0.70 -0.02
C VAL A 198 19.95 2.18 0.15
N ALA A 199 19.23 3.05 -0.55
CA ALA A 199 19.40 4.51 -0.43
C ALA A 199 19.10 5.04 0.98
N ALA A 200 18.19 4.37 1.71
CA ALA A 200 17.87 4.68 3.11
C ALA A 200 18.90 4.14 4.12
N GLY A 201 19.96 3.45 3.67
CA GLY A 201 20.98 2.86 4.56
C GLY A 201 20.48 1.65 5.36
N LEU A 202 19.38 1.04 4.94
CA LEU A 202 18.73 -0.09 5.64
C LEU A 202 19.20 -1.46 5.14
N TYR A 203 20.08 -1.51 4.15
CA TYR A 203 20.67 -2.73 3.61
C TYR A 203 22.15 -2.80 3.97
N SER A 204 22.60 -3.96 4.43
CA SER A 204 24.00 -4.26 4.60
C SER A 204 24.30 -5.72 4.24
N ALA A 205 25.49 -5.97 3.73
CA ALA A 205 25.97 -7.31 3.41
C ALA A 205 27.41 -7.48 3.85
N ARG A 206 27.75 -8.69 4.30
CA ARG A 206 29.10 -9.04 4.73
C ARG A 206 29.48 -10.41 4.18
N TYR A 207 30.64 -10.50 3.52
CA TYR A 207 31.18 -11.77 3.10
C TYR A 207 31.58 -12.64 4.29
N LEU A 208 31.37 -13.93 4.15
CA LEU A 208 31.62 -14.94 5.20
C LEU A 208 32.97 -15.64 4.99
N ASP A 209 33.51 -15.61 3.77
CA ASP A 209 34.74 -16.29 3.39
C ASP A 209 35.69 -15.38 2.60
N ALA A 210 36.97 -15.71 2.58
CA ALA A 210 37.99 -14.97 1.86
C ALA A 210 37.82 -15.05 0.31
N ALA A 211 37.12 -16.05 -0.19
CA ALA A 211 36.82 -16.23 -1.61
C ALA A 211 35.61 -15.36 -2.04
N ALA A 212 34.94 -14.67 -1.09
CA ALA A 212 33.82 -13.79 -1.33
C ALA A 212 32.65 -14.48 -2.09
N THR A 213 32.40 -15.75 -1.82
CA THR A 213 31.37 -16.55 -2.51
C THR A 213 30.06 -16.55 -1.77
N ARG A 214 30.06 -16.26 -0.46
CA ARG A 214 28.91 -16.27 0.40
C ARG A 214 28.86 -15.06 1.31
N GLN A 215 27.62 -14.62 1.61
CA GLN A 215 27.37 -13.41 2.39
C GLN A 215 26.28 -13.65 3.44
N THR A 216 26.33 -12.84 4.49
CA THR A 216 25.18 -12.54 5.33
C THR A 216 24.63 -11.19 4.91
N VAL A 217 23.33 -11.14 4.64
CA VAL A 217 22.60 -9.92 4.30
C VAL A 217 21.71 -9.55 5.48
N THR A 218 21.76 -8.27 5.89
CA THR A 218 20.86 -7.72 6.91
C THR A 218 20.09 -6.54 6.31
N VAL A 219 18.78 -6.54 6.51
CA VAL A 219 17.90 -5.46 6.03
C VAL A 219 17.03 -4.99 7.19
N GLY A 220 16.99 -3.70 7.42
CA GLY A 220 16.11 -3.12 8.42
C GLY A 220 16.77 -2.10 9.35
N PRO A 221 15.92 -1.43 10.15
CA PRO A 221 14.51 -1.77 10.41
C PRO A 221 13.58 -1.44 9.20
N VAL A 222 12.74 -2.38 8.80
CA VAL A 222 11.83 -2.23 7.66
C VAL A 222 10.37 -2.47 8.06
N SER A 223 9.46 -1.90 7.30
CA SER A 223 8.02 -2.12 7.46
C SER A 223 7.64 -3.59 7.23
N GLU A 224 6.49 -4.03 7.72
CA GLU A 224 5.99 -5.37 7.41
C GLU A 224 5.83 -5.60 5.90
N GLY A 225 5.41 -4.58 5.12
CA GLY A 225 5.30 -4.68 3.67
C GLY A 225 6.62 -4.95 2.98
N ASP A 226 7.69 -4.28 3.42
CA ASP A 226 9.05 -4.53 2.92
C ASP A 226 9.55 -5.91 3.35
N ALA A 227 9.36 -6.26 4.62
CA ALA A 227 9.74 -7.57 5.17
C ALA A 227 9.05 -8.72 4.41
N GLN A 228 7.77 -8.59 4.12
CA GLN A 228 7.01 -9.59 3.36
C GLN A 228 7.47 -9.71 1.91
N ALA A 229 7.79 -8.59 1.25
CA ALA A 229 8.31 -8.63 -0.11
C ALA A 229 9.66 -9.37 -0.17
N ILE A 230 10.54 -9.09 0.78
CA ILE A 230 11.83 -9.77 0.90
C ILE A 230 11.64 -11.25 1.25
N PHE A 231 10.72 -11.57 2.15
CA PHE A 231 10.40 -12.96 2.51
C PHE A 231 9.88 -13.77 1.31
N ARG A 232 8.98 -13.19 0.50
CA ARG A 232 8.49 -13.86 -0.73
C ARG A 232 9.62 -14.19 -1.70
N LEU A 233 10.54 -13.23 -1.91
CA LEU A 233 11.72 -13.48 -2.74
C LEU A 233 12.61 -14.56 -2.11
N ALA A 234 12.86 -14.49 -0.81
CA ALA A 234 13.63 -15.51 -0.09
C ALA A 234 13.01 -16.91 -0.24
N CYS A 235 11.68 -17.04 -0.11
CA CYS A 235 10.98 -18.30 -0.36
C CYS A 235 11.14 -18.80 -1.80
N ALA A 236 10.98 -17.90 -2.79
CA ALA A 236 11.16 -18.24 -4.20
C ALA A 236 12.59 -18.71 -4.52
N ARG A 237 13.58 -18.28 -3.74
CA ARG A 237 14.99 -18.68 -3.83
C ARG A 237 15.35 -19.87 -2.90
N GLY A 238 14.36 -20.46 -2.21
CA GLY A 238 14.60 -21.60 -1.30
C GLY A 238 15.39 -21.23 -0.05
N LEU A 239 15.34 -19.97 0.40
CA LEU A 239 16.06 -19.49 1.58
C LEU A 239 15.27 -19.64 2.88
N ASN A 240 14.05 -20.17 2.83
CA ASN A 240 13.16 -20.38 3.98
C ASN A 240 13.50 -21.65 4.80
N ASP A 241 14.67 -22.20 4.61
CA ASP A 241 15.22 -23.41 5.26
C ASP A 241 15.95 -23.12 6.59
N GLY A 242 15.62 -21.98 7.24
CA GLY A 242 16.30 -21.52 8.47
C GLY A 242 17.36 -20.45 8.23
N ARG A 243 17.72 -20.18 6.97
CA ARG A 243 18.64 -19.08 6.61
C ARG A 243 18.01 -17.71 6.74
N TYR A 244 16.70 -17.61 6.54
CA TYR A 244 15.94 -16.37 6.72
C TYR A 244 15.44 -16.25 8.18
N LYS A 245 15.75 -15.15 8.82
CA LYS A 245 15.33 -14.80 10.17
C LYS A 245 14.73 -13.40 10.18
N ALA A 246 13.64 -13.21 10.89
CA ALA A 246 13.02 -11.92 11.11
C ALA A 246 12.84 -11.68 12.61
N ALA A 247 13.23 -10.51 13.08
CA ALA A 247 13.05 -10.11 14.47
C ALA A 247 12.38 -8.73 14.53
N TRP A 248 11.40 -8.58 15.42
CA TRP A 248 10.80 -7.30 15.70
C TRP A 248 11.82 -6.38 16.37
N VAL A 249 11.92 -5.16 15.86
CA VAL A 249 12.73 -4.11 16.48
C VAL A 249 11.77 -3.27 17.32
N GLN A 250 11.96 -3.32 18.65
CA GLN A 250 11.27 -2.37 19.53
C GLN A 250 11.84 -0.99 19.26
N GLY A 251 10.97 -0.01 18.99
CA GLY A 251 11.39 1.37 18.89
C GLY A 251 12.06 1.78 20.20
N GLU A 252 13.26 2.30 20.12
CA GLU A 252 13.84 3.03 21.26
C GLU A 252 12.91 4.23 21.51
N GLU A 253 12.40 4.34 22.73
CA GLU A 253 11.60 5.47 23.20
C GLU A 253 12.44 6.74 23.31
#